data_bdd38600d1f7ad93e434bcb1756d9478
#
_entry.id   bdd38600d1f7ad93e434bcb1756d9478
#
_cell.length_a   1.000
_cell.length_b   1.000
_cell.length_c   1.000
_cell.angle_alpha   90.00
_cell.angle_beta   90.00
_cell.angle_gamma   90.00
#
_symmetry.space_group_name_H-M   'P 1'
#
loop_
_entity.id
_entity.type
_entity.pdbx_description
1 polymer ?
#
loop_
_entity_poly.entity_id
_entity_poly.type
_entity_poly.pdbx_seq_one_letter_code
_entity_poly.pdbx_strand_id
1 'polypeptide(L)'
;MDKHLIIFVRTPSVKEKDKNEQLKAYLSTMEHTASITSNISASKHIYYNKHIENDSVFNDEVFQKKIHKTLLPKQQLSDALKESFGQWAKKVVFMSSESIQVSQKDIELVFEQLNNSEFVILPQIKGGVLIFGTTFFNNDLLNYFPWR
;
A
#
# COMPACT_ATOMS: atom_id res chain seq x y z
N MET A 1 9.85 -2.47 -14.48
CA MET A 1 10.65 -2.31 -13.25
C MET A 1 10.58 -3.52 -12.38
N ASP A 2 11.69 -3.86 -11.75
CA ASP A 2 11.76 -5.01 -10.83
C ASP A 2 11.12 -4.74 -9.47
N LYS A 3 10.99 -3.47 -9.10
CA LYS A 3 10.44 -3.04 -7.81
C LYS A 3 9.01 -2.60 -8.00
N HIS A 4 8.12 -3.12 -7.18
CA HIS A 4 6.72 -2.71 -7.14
C HIS A 4 6.36 -2.21 -5.74
N LEU A 5 5.67 -1.08 -5.68
CA LEU A 5 5.09 -0.54 -4.46
C LEU A 5 3.57 -0.66 -4.57
N ILE A 6 2.98 -1.38 -3.63
CA ILE A 6 1.53 -1.56 -3.56
C ILE A 6 0.97 -0.70 -2.42
N ILE A 7 0.00 0.12 -2.72
CA ILE A 7 -0.65 1.01 -1.77
C ILE A 7 -2.14 0.70 -1.73
N PHE A 8 -2.66 0.34 -0.55
CA PHE A 8 -4.09 0.15 -0.36
C PHE A 8 -4.69 1.42 0.22
N VAL A 9 -5.69 1.94 -0.47
CA VAL A 9 -6.43 3.13 -0.06
C VAL A 9 -7.77 2.70 0.54
N ARG A 10 -8.07 3.16 1.75
CA ARG A 10 -9.36 2.93 2.37
C ARG A 10 -10.16 4.22 2.41
N THR A 11 -11.26 4.24 1.68
CA THR A 11 -12.22 5.34 1.77
C THR A 11 -12.96 5.23 3.09
N PRO A 12 -13.02 6.32 3.88
CA PRO A 12 -13.70 6.26 5.16
C PRO A 12 -15.20 6.02 5.00
N SER A 13 -15.76 5.24 5.94
CA SER A 13 -17.20 5.10 6.08
C SER A 13 -17.71 6.34 6.79
N VAL A 14 -18.34 7.25 6.05
CA VAL A 14 -18.65 8.60 6.53
C VAL A 14 -20.06 8.68 7.07
N LYS A 15 -20.21 9.00 8.37
CA LYS A 15 -21.49 9.40 8.96
C LYS A 15 -21.70 10.87 8.61
N GLU A 16 -22.95 11.23 8.29
CA GLU A 16 -23.26 12.53 7.72
C GLU A 16 -22.83 13.73 8.59
N LYS A 17 -22.95 13.64 9.91
CA LYS A 17 -22.57 14.73 10.81
C LYS A 17 -21.06 14.96 10.92
N ASP A 18 -20.23 13.95 10.57
CA ASP A 18 -18.78 14.06 10.67
C ASP A 18 -18.12 14.12 9.28
N LYS A 19 -18.93 14.24 8.24
CA LYS A 19 -18.49 14.10 6.85
C LYS A 19 -17.33 15.02 6.49
N ASN A 20 -17.41 16.30 6.87
CA ASN A 20 -16.40 17.27 6.47
C ASN A 20 -15.06 17.02 7.14
N GLU A 21 -15.06 16.68 8.43
CA GLU A 21 -13.84 16.39 9.16
C GLU A 21 -13.18 15.09 8.67
N GLN A 22 -13.98 14.05 8.43
CA GLN A 22 -13.46 12.77 7.93
C GLN A 22 -12.89 12.92 6.53
N LEU A 23 -13.52 13.70 5.67
CA LEU A 23 -13.00 13.94 4.32
C LEU A 23 -11.70 14.73 4.35
N LYS A 24 -11.58 15.74 5.24
CA LYS A 24 -10.32 16.48 5.40
C LYS A 24 -9.19 15.58 5.88
N ALA A 25 -9.46 14.73 6.87
CA ALA A 25 -8.48 13.78 7.39
C ALA A 25 -8.07 12.80 6.30
N TYR A 26 -9.03 12.29 5.54
CA TYR A 26 -8.79 11.40 4.41
C TYR A 26 -7.90 12.05 3.36
N LEU A 27 -8.24 13.27 2.93
CA LEU A 27 -7.45 13.99 1.94
C LEU A 27 -6.04 14.27 2.43
N SER A 28 -5.88 14.68 3.70
CA SER A 28 -4.58 14.90 4.30
C SER A 28 -3.73 13.63 4.28
N THR A 29 -4.32 12.49 4.60
CA THR A 29 -3.65 11.19 4.54
C THR A 29 -3.24 10.84 3.12
N MET A 30 -4.11 11.09 2.14
CA MET A 30 -3.81 10.83 0.74
C MET A 30 -2.67 11.71 0.24
N GLU A 31 -2.69 12.99 0.59
CA GLU A 31 -1.63 13.93 0.21
C GLU A 31 -0.29 13.52 0.80
N HIS A 32 -0.29 13.11 2.08
CA HIS A 32 0.92 12.59 2.71
C HIS A 32 1.44 11.35 1.99
N THR A 33 0.55 10.39 1.71
CA THR A 33 0.91 9.15 1.01
C THR A 33 1.50 9.46 -0.36
N ALA A 34 0.87 10.36 -1.12
CA ALA A 34 1.38 10.76 -2.43
C ALA A 34 2.76 11.41 -2.32
N SER A 35 2.96 12.28 -1.32
CA SER A 35 4.23 12.98 -1.14
C SER A 35 5.40 12.04 -0.84
N ILE A 36 5.18 10.99 -0.05
CA ILE A 36 6.24 10.05 0.34
C ILE A 36 6.49 8.96 -0.69
N THR A 37 5.57 8.75 -1.64
CA THR A 37 5.66 7.65 -2.61
C THR A 37 5.97 8.10 -4.03
N SER A 38 5.66 9.35 -4.39
CA SER A 38 5.78 9.83 -5.78
C SER A 38 7.19 9.70 -6.34
N ASN A 39 8.22 9.91 -5.52
CA ASN A 39 9.61 9.88 -5.95
C ASN A 39 10.31 8.53 -5.72
N ILE A 40 9.59 7.54 -5.20
CA ILE A 40 10.15 6.19 -5.06
C ILE A 40 10.38 5.59 -6.44
N SER A 41 11.56 5.02 -6.65
CA SER A 41 11.91 4.36 -7.91
C SER A 41 11.32 2.95 -7.93
N ALA A 42 10.06 2.85 -8.30
CA ALA A 42 9.33 1.59 -8.38
C ALA A 42 8.09 1.78 -9.25
N SER A 43 7.55 0.68 -9.76
CA SER A 43 6.21 0.67 -10.35
C SER A 43 5.20 0.78 -9.21
N LYS A 44 4.32 1.77 -9.26
CA LYS A 44 3.41 2.10 -8.15
C LYS A 44 1.98 1.75 -8.48
N HIS A 45 1.37 0.95 -7.62
CA HIS A 45 0.02 0.41 -7.81
C HIS A 45 -0.87 0.81 -6.64
N ILE A 46 -1.95 1.54 -6.93
CA ILE A 46 -2.90 1.97 -5.92
C ILE A 46 -4.20 1.19 -6.10
N TYR A 47 -4.68 0.59 -5.01
CA TYR A 47 -5.91 -0.21 -5.00
C TYR A 47 -6.99 0.49 -4.19
N TYR A 48 -8.15 0.67 -4.82
CA TYR A 48 -9.34 1.27 -4.20
C TYR A 48 -10.37 0.19 -3.90
N ASN A 49 -11.21 0.42 -2.89
CA ASN A 49 -12.23 -0.56 -2.47
C ASN A 49 -13.47 -0.56 -3.35
N LYS A 50 -13.98 0.61 -3.73
CA LYS A 50 -15.27 0.73 -4.40
C LYS A 50 -15.17 1.23 -5.83
N HIS A 51 -14.42 2.29 -6.05
CA HIS A 51 -14.23 2.89 -7.37
C HIS A 51 -12.92 3.64 -7.39
N ILE A 52 -12.37 3.80 -8.57
CA ILE A 52 -11.16 4.59 -8.76
C ILE A 52 -11.54 6.05 -8.58
N GLU A 53 -10.91 6.70 -7.59
CA GLU A 53 -11.14 8.12 -7.36
C GLU A 53 -10.36 8.94 -8.39
N ASN A 54 -11.10 9.83 -9.05
CA ASN A 54 -10.53 10.71 -10.06
C ASN A 54 -10.06 12.00 -9.41
N ASP A 55 -9.11 11.86 -8.49
CA ASP A 55 -8.51 12.99 -7.80
C ASP A 55 -7.16 13.36 -8.40
N SER A 56 -6.71 14.57 -8.11
CA SER A 56 -5.41 15.06 -8.58
C SER A 56 -4.26 14.70 -7.62
N VAL A 57 -4.55 14.04 -6.51
CA VAL A 57 -3.56 13.72 -5.48
C VAL A 57 -2.57 12.68 -5.99
N PHE A 58 -3.09 11.61 -6.60
CA PHE A 58 -2.25 10.59 -7.23
C PHE A 58 -2.25 10.79 -8.74
N ASN A 59 -1.11 11.17 -9.27
CA ASN A 59 -0.95 11.43 -10.70
C ASN A 59 -1.03 10.12 -11.49
N ASP A 60 -1.94 10.06 -12.46
CA ASP A 60 -2.15 8.87 -13.30
C ASP A 60 -0.92 8.47 -14.12
N GLU A 61 -0.01 9.40 -14.38
CA GLU A 61 1.22 9.12 -15.08
C GLU A 61 2.25 8.40 -14.21
N VAL A 62 2.12 8.54 -12.88
CA VAL A 62 3.05 7.98 -11.89
C VAL A 62 2.48 6.72 -11.25
N PHE A 63 1.18 6.71 -11.00
CA PHE A 63 0.49 5.64 -10.27
C PHE A 63 -0.49 4.90 -11.16
N GLN A 64 -0.47 3.57 -11.08
CA GLN A 64 -1.48 2.72 -11.72
C GLN A 64 -2.62 2.51 -10.72
N LYS A 65 -3.83 2.94 -11.07
CA LYS A 65 -5.00 2.85 -10.20
C LYS A 65 -5.80 1.61 -10.53
N LYS A 66 -6.15 0.85 -9.50
CA LYS A 66 -6.86 -0.44 -9.63
C LYS A 66 -7.95 -0.55 -8.57
N ILE A 67 -8.89 -1.46 -8.79
CA ILE A 67 -9.98 -1.74 -7.86
C ILE A 67 -9.82 -3.17 -7.36
N HIS A 68 -10.02 -3.37 -6.05
CA HIS A 68 -10.04 -4.72 -5.49
C HIS A 68 -11.19 -5.54 -6.06
N LYS A 69 -10.92 -6.81 -6.37
CA LYS A 69 -11.92 -7.76 -6.88
C LYS A 69 -12.71 -8.42 -5.76
N THR A 70 -12.27 -8.28 -4.52
CA THR A 70 -12.87 -8.92 -3.35
C THR A 70 -12.89 -7.93 -2.19
N LEU A 71 -13.76 -8.19 -1.20
CA LEU A 71 -13.82 -7.40 0.03
C LEU A 71 -13.03 -8.02 1.18
N LEU A 72 -12.46 -9.21 0.97
CA LEU A 72 -11.69 -9.93 2.00
C LEU A 72 -10.26 -9.42 2.04
N PRO A 73 -9.78 -8.81 3.16
CA PRO A 73 -8.46 -8.18 3.20
C PRO A 73 -7.30 -9.12 2.84
N LYS A 74 -7.33 -10.34 3.35
CA LYS A 74 -6.29 -11.32 3.05
C LYS A 74 -6.26 -11.65 1.55
N GLN A 75 -7.43 -11.81 0.93
CA GLN A 75 -7.53 -12.09 -0.49
C GLN A 75 -7.11 -10.88 -1.33
N GLN A 76 -7.44 -9.67 -0.88
CA GLN A 76 -7.00 -8.44 -1.54
C GLN A 76 -5.48 -8.40 -1.64
N LEU A 77 -4.79 -8.68 -0.54
CA LEU A 77 -3.33 -8.66 -0.53
C LEU A 77 -2.74 -9.81 -1.36
N SER A 78 -3.32 -11.00 -1.25
CA SER A 78 -2.90 -12.15 -2.06
C SER A 78 -2.98 -11.83 -3.56
N ASP A 79 -4.11 -11.27 -4.00
CA ASP A 79 -4.32 -10.92 -5.41
C ASP A 79 -3.34 -9.86 -5.89
N ALA A 80 -3.10 -8.83 -5.07
CA ALA A 80 -2.16 -7.77 -5.41
C ALA A 80 -0.73 -8.29 -5.55
N LEU A 81 -0.30 -9.15 -4.62
CA LEU A 81 1.03 -9.75 -4.68
C LEU A 81 1.19 -10.65 -5.89
N LYS A 82 0.19 -11.50 -6.18
CA LYS A 82 0.20 -12.36 -7.36
C LYS A 82 0.31 -11.56 -8.64
N GLU A 83 -0.40 -10.45 -8.72
CA GLU A 83 -0.36 -9.60 -9.90
C GLU A 83 1.02 -8.99 -10.09
N SER A 84 1.63 -8.46 -9.03
CA SER A 84 2.97 -7.87 -9.12
C SER A 84 4.02 -8.90 -9.50
N PHE A 85 4.03 -10.06 -8.87
CA PHE A 85 4.99 -11.11 -9.22
C PHE A 85 4.72 -11.70 -10.60
N GLY A 86 3.45 -11.72 -11.03
CA GLY A 86 3.09 -12.10 -12.40
C GLY A 86 3.60 -11.11 -13.45
N GLN A 87 3.86 -9.87 -13.06
CA GLN A 87 4.45 -8.84 -13.91
C GLN A 87 5.98 -8.76 -13.76
N TRP A 88 6.60 -9.83 -13.27
CA TRP A 88 8.05 -9.96 -13.15
C TRP A 88 8.68 -9.09 -12.06
N ALA A 89 7.91 -8.63 -11.08
CA ALA A 89 8.48 -7.96 -9.92
C ALA A 89 9.42 -8.89 -9.17
N LYS A 90 10.55 -8.38 -8.73
CA LYS A 90 11.52 -9.11 -7.90
C LYS A 90 11.43 -8.70 -6.44
N LYS A 91 10.96 -7.48 -6.19
CA LYS A 91 10.79 -6.91 -4.86
C LYS A 91 9.46 -6.19 -4.83
N VAL A 92 8.64 -6.52 -3.85
CA VAL A 92 7.34 -5.88 -3.65
C VAL A 92 7.27 -5.34 -2.24
N VAL A 93 6.95 -4.05 -2.11
CA VAL A 93 6.69 -3.41 -0.82
C VAL A 93 5.23 -3.03 -0.77
N PHE A 94 4.59 -3.34 0.34
CA PHE A 94 3.18 -3.05 0.59
C PHE A 94 3.03 -2.03 1.73
N MET A 95 2.11 -1.08 1.55
CA MET A 95 1.70 -0.16 2.61
C MET A 95 0.22 0.18 2.48
N SER A 96 -0.38 0.59 3.60
CA SER A 96 -1.71 1.18 3.62
C SER A 96 -1.59 2.69 3.68
N SER A 97 -2.50 3.40 3.01
CA SER A 97 -2.57 4.86 3.07
C SER A 97 -2.88 5.39 4.47
N GLU A 98 -3.34 4.53 5.38
CA GLU A 98 -3.59 4.92 6.77
C GLU A 98 -2.29 5.06 7.58
N SER A 99 -1.16 4.67 7.01
CA SER A 99 0.14 4.67 7.69
C SER A 99 0.78 6.05 7.65
N ILE A 100 0.25 6.99 8.41
CA ILE A 100 0.72 8.40 8.42
C ILE A 100 2.11 8.57 9.01
N GLN A 101 2.63 7.56 9.72
CA GLN A 101 3.97 7.60 10.33
C GLN A 101 5.08 7.16 9.38
N VAL A 102 4.72 6.65 8.20
CA VAL A 102 5.70 6.19 7.21
C VAL A 102 6.33 7.39 6.51
N SER A 103 7.64 7.33 6.31
CA SER A 103 8.38 8.30 5.51
C SER A 103 8.87 7.67 4.21
N GLN A 104 9.28 8.50 3.27
CA GLN A 104 9.92 8.02 2.04
C GLN A 104 11.15 7.16 2.35
N LYS A 105 11.95 7.59 3.34
CA LYS A 105 13.15 6.84 3.75
C LYS A 105 12.82 5.45 4.27
N ASP A 106 11.70 5.31 4.98
CA ASP A 106 11.25 4.00 5.48
C ASP A 106 10.97 3.05 4.33
N ILE A 107 10.30 3.52 3.29
CA ILE A 107 9.98 2.73 2.11
C ILE A 107 11.26 2.33 1.38
N GLU A 108 12.16 3.29 1.18
CA GLU A 108 13.43 3.04 0.52
C GLU A 108 14.29 2.05 1.30
N LEU A 109 14.27 2.14 2.64
CA LEU A 109 14.99 1.21 3.51
C LEU A 109 14.46 -0.22 3.37
N VAL A 110 13.13 -0.39 3.30
CA VAL A 110 12.55 -1.72 3.12
C VAL A 110 13.00 -2.32 1.78
N PHE A 111 12.95 -1.55 0.69
CA PHE A 111 13.46 -2.01 -0.60
C PHE A 111 14.93 -2.39 -0.53
N GLU A 112 15.74 -1.59 0.15
CA GLU A 112 17.18 -1.85 0.27
C GLU A 112 17.45 -3.13 1.05
N GLN A 113 16.74 -3.35 2.16
CA GLN A 113 16.91 -4.57 2.96
C GLN A 113 16.48 -5.82 2.22
N LEU A 114 15.60 -5.72 1.24
CA LEU A 114 15.22 -6.85 0.38
C LEU A 114 16.36 -7.34 -0.52
N ASN A 115 17.46 -6.61 -0.61
CA ASN A 115 18.66 -7.10 -1.29
C ASN A 115 19.30 -8.25 -0.52
N ASN A 116 19.14 -8.31 0.79
CA ASN A 116 19.78 -9.27 1.68
C ASN A 116 18.80 -10.15 2.47
N SER A 117 17.51 -9.86 2.39
CA SER A 117 16.46 -10.57 3.12
C SER A 117 15.30 -10.88 2.20
N GLU A 118 14.68 -12.04 2.38
CA GLU A 118 13.53 -12.44 1.58
C GLU A 118 12.26 -11.71 2.01
N PHE A 119 12.21 -11.28 3.27
CA PHE A 119 11.03 -10.67 3.86
C PHE A 119 11.45 -9.63 4.90
N VAL A 120 10.82 -8.46 4.86
CA VAL A 120 11.10 -7.35 5.78
C VAL A 120 9.79 -6.80 6.31
N ILE A 121 9.69 -6.61 7.62
CA ILE A 121 8.53 -5.98 8.25
C ILE A 121 9.00 -4.73 9.00
N LEU A 122 8.28 -3.64 8.82
CA LEU A 122 8.42 -2.44 9.64
C LEU A 122 7.15 -2.34 10.51
N PRO A 123 7.24 -2.65 11.81
CA PRO A 123 6.07 -2.72 12.66
C PRO A 123 5.57 -1.35 13.12
N GLN A 124 4.28 -1.28 13.47
CA GLN A 124 3.70 -0.11 14.13
C GLN A 124 3.96 -0.18 15.63
N ILE A 125 4.05 0.99 16.26
CA ILE A 125 4.25 1.11 17.70
C ILE A 125 3.10 0.45 18.49
N LYS A 126 1.87 0.56 17.98
CA LYS A 126 0.67 0.01 18.62
C LYS A 126 0.33 -1.42 18.16
N GLY A 127 1.26 -2.10 17.53
CA GLY A 127 1.03 -3.42 16.96
C GLY A 127 0.51 -3.36 15.52
N GLY A 128 0.56 -4.48 14.83
CA GLY A 128 0.24 -4.56 13.40
C GLY A 128 1.44 -4.32 12.52
N VAL A 129 1.21 -4.26 11.21
CA VAL A 129 2.27 -4.07 10.21
C VAL A 129 2.11 -2.72 9.55
N LEU A 130 3.14 -1.88 9.62
CA LEU A 130 3.16 -0.57 8.99
C LEU A 130 3.49 -0.68 7.50
N ILE A 131 4.62 -1.33 7.22
CA ILE A 131 5.07 -1.65 5.86
C ILE A 131 5.65 -3.06 5.89
N PHE A 132 5.46 -3.81 4.82
CA PHE A 132 6.27 -4.99 4.63
C PHE A 132 6.77 -5.10 3.20
N GLY A 133 7.89 -5.81 3.04
CA GLY A 133 8.45 -6.12 1.74
C GLY A 133 8.70 -7.61 1.60
N THR A 134 8.60 -8.11 0.39
CA THR A 134 8.86 -9.52 0.10
C THR A 134 9.48 -9.68 -1.28
N THR A 135 10.28 -10.73 -1.43
CA THR A 135 10.87 -11.12 -2.73
C THR A 135 10.16 -12.32 -3.34
N PHE A 136 9.15 -12.86 -2.67
CA PHE A 136 8.42 -14.03 -3.16
C PHE A 136 6.96 -13.98 -2.71
N PHE A 137 6.12 -14.73 -3.39
CA PHE A 137 4.72 -14.91 -3.00
C PHE A 137 4.52 -16.34 -2.48
N ASN A 138 3.92 -16.42 -1.28
CA ASN A 138 3.52 -17.68 -0.67
C ASN A 138 2.24 -17.43 0.14
N ASN A 139 1.20 -18.23 -0.08
CA ASN A 139 -0.06 -18.09 0.66
C ASN A 139 0.13 -18.23 2.17
N ASP A 140 1.05 -19.09 2.61
CA ASP A 140 1.30 -19.32 4.03
C ASP A 140 1.83 -18.08 4.72
N LEU A 141 2.58 -17.23 4.01
CA LEU A 141 3.10 -15.98 4.53
C LEU A 141 1.98 -15.09 5.07
N LEU A 142 0.85 -15.04 4.36
CA LEU A 142 -0.26 -14.17 4.70
C LEU A 142 -1.02 -14.62 5.95
N ASN A 143 -0.83 -15.86 6.38
CA ASN A 143 -1.47 -16.38 7.58
C ASN A 143 -0.87 -15.81 8.87
N TYR A 144 0.34 -15.26 8.78
CA TYR A 144 1.04 -14.71 9.94
C TYR A 144 0.79 -13.23 10.18
N PHE A 145 0.06 -12.56 9.27
CA PHE A 145 -0.23 -11.14 9.43
C PHE A 145 -1.35 -10.91 10.44
N PRO A 146 -1.21 -9.87 11.29
CA PRO A 146 -2.30 -9.45 12.16
C PRO A 146 -3.35 -8.68 11.34
N TRP A 147 -4.27 -9.41 10.74
CA TRP A 147 -5.36 -8.83 9.98
C TRP A 147 -6.32 -8.08 10.91
N ARG A 148 -6.38 -6.77 10.77
CA ARG A 148 -7.26 -5.92 11.57
C ARG A 148 -8.14 -5.05 10.70
#